data_2ce02bab281a59084aa56c609d98442d
#
_entry.id   2ce02bab281a59084aa56c609d98442d
#
_cell.length_a   1.000
_cell.length_b   1.000
_cell.length_c   1.000
_cell.angle_alpha   90.00
_cell.angle_beta   90.00
_cell.angle_gamma   90.00
#
_symmetry.space_group_name_H-M   'P 1'
#
loop_
_entity.id
_entity.type
_entity.pdbx_description
1 polymer ?
#
loop_
_entity_poly.entity_id
_entity_poly.type
_entity_poly.pdbx_seq_one_letter_code
_entity_poly.pdbx_strand_id
1 'polypeptide(L)'
;ETLESEFAGLFDQPGLALYHTRIPSGAEVTQESLARMEREMPHAAALLPSARDLDVVAYACTSGATIIGPEKVAGAIHTVHPKAKTTDPLSAVIAACRHFGIRNLGVVSPYVAEVCTAMNDLLEQNGLTIAAFGSFEQSEEAVVARITPQSAHDAICAIGRNDAVDAVFASCTNLRTFEIIDSAEAAIGKPVITSNQALAWHMLTLADVATENLGPGMLFRGRP
;
A
#
# COMPACT_ATOMS: atom_id res chain seq x y z
N GLU A 1 -10.79 3.14 -6.17
CA GLU A 1 -11.80 2.16 -6.59
C GLU A 1 -11.38 0.73 -6.25
N THR A 2 -10.23 0.27 -6.73
CA THR A 2 -9.73 -1.09 -6.46
C THR A 2 -9.62 -1.38 -4.96
N LEU A 3 -8.98 -0.51 -4.20
CA LEU A 3 -8.81 -0.65 -2.75
C LEU A 3 -10.15 -0.82 -2.02
N GLU A 4 -11.18 -0.05 -2.37
CA GLU A 4 -12.51 -0.15 -1.72
C GLU A 4 -13.12 -1.54 -1.93
N SER A 5 -12.98 -2.10 -3.13
CA SER A 5 -13.46 -3.45 -3.46
C SER A 5 -12.69 -4.52 -2.66
N GLU A 6 -11.37 -4.41 -2.59
CA GLU A 6 -10.53 -5.34 -1.85
C GLU A 6 -10.76 -5.25 -0.32
N PHE A 7 -11.03 -4.04 0.21
CA PHE A 7 -11.28 -3.83 1.63
C PHE A 7 -12.67 -4.25 2.09
N ALA A 8 -13.68 -4.23 1.20
CA ALA A 8 -15.07 -4.47 1.57
C ALA A 8 -15.26 -5.78 2.33
N GLY A 9 -14.68 -6.88 1.85
CA GLY A 9 -14.80 -8.18 2.50
C GLY A 9 -13.94 -8.30 3.76
N LEU A 10 -12.79 -7.63 3.80
CA LEU A 10 -11.85 -7.73 4.91
C LEU A 10 -12.32 -6.97 6.15
N PHE A 11 -12.96 -5.80 5.96
CA PHE A 11 -13.46 -4.97 7.05
C PHE A 11 -14.93 -5.23 7.42
N ASP A 12 -15.61 -6.17 6.76
CA ASP A 12 -16.96 -6.61 7.11
C ASP A 12 -16.90 -7.59 8.31
N GLN A 13 -16.49 -7.06 9.46
CA GLN A 13 -16.31 -7.81 10.69
C GLN A 13 -17.06 -7.12 11.84
N PRO A 14 -17.65 -7.88 12.77
CA PRO A 14 -18.29 -7.31 13.97
C PRO A 14 -17.31 -6.43 14.76
N GLY A 15 -17.74 -5.22 15.07
CA GLY A 15 -16.94 -4.26 15.85
C GLY A 15 -16.00 -3.38 15.02
N LEU A 16 -15.90 -3.60 13.71
CA LEU A 16 -15.17 -2.70 12.79
C LEU A 16 -16.13 -1.78 12.04
N ALA A 17 -15.67 -0.58 11.76
CA ALA A 17 -16.35 0.37 10.89
C ALA A 17 -15.30 1.02 9.98
N LEU A 18 -15.45 0.86 8.67
CA LEU A 18 -14.60 1.46 7.67
C LEU A 18 -15.34 2.61 6.96
N TYR A 19 -14.70 3.76 6.91
CA TYR A 19 -15.20 4.93 6.20
C TYR A 19 -14.23 5.31 5.09
N HIS A 20 -14.78 5.78 3.98
CA HIS A 20 -13.98 6.28 2.86
C HIS A 20 -14.32 7.73 2.56
N THR A 21 -13.30 8.49 2.24
CA THR A 21 -13.39 9.79 1.60
C THR A 21 -12.47 9.82 0.40
N ARG A 22 -12.55 10.85 -0.42
CA ARG A 22 -11.76 10.96 -1.65
C ARG A 22 -11.03 12.29 -1.71
N ILE A 23 -9.81 12.25 -2.20
CA ILE A 23 -9.03 13.42 -2.55
C ILE A 23 -9.12 13.58 -4.06
N PRO A 24 -9.38 14.79 -4.60
CA PRO A 24 -9.30 15.03 -6.02
C PRO A 24 -7.94 14.62 -6.58
N SER A 25 -7.92 13.69 -7.53
CA SER A 25 -6.70 13.18 -8.16
C SER A 25 -6.61 13.64 -9.62
N GLY A 26 -5.40 13.83 -10.13
CA GLY A 26 -5.16 14.06 -11.55
C GLY A 26 -5.33 12.78 -12.38
N ALA A 27 -5.46 12.91 -13.70
CA ALA A 27 -5.48 11.77 -14.62
C ALA A 27 -4.10 11.11 -14.76
N GLU A 28 -3.05 11.86 -14.47
CA GLU A 28 -1.65 11.43 -14.59
C GLU A 28 -0.97 11.40 -13.21
N VAL A 29 -0.07 10.43 -13.06
CA VAL A 29 0.79 10.28 -11.88
C VAL A 29 2.06 11.10 -12.10
N THR A 30 2.03 12.37 -11.70
CA THR A 30 3.16 13.31 -11.78
C THR A 30 3.48 13.87 -10.40
N GLN A 31 4.72 14.39 -10.22
CA GLN A 31 5.09 15.06 -8.96
C GLN A 31 4.13 16.21 -8.62
N GLU A 32 3.71 17.00 -9.62
CA GLU A 32 2.81 18.13 -9.41
C GLU A 32 1.39 17.68 -8.99
N SER A 33 0.81 16.66 -9.67
CA SER A 33 -0.51 16.14 -9.33
C SER A 33 -0.52 15.52 -7.93
N LEU A 34 0.53 14.80 -7.57
CA LEU A 34 0.68 14.17 -6.25
C LEU A 34 0.90 15.20 -5.14
N ALA A 35 1.74 16.23 -5.35
CA ALA A 35 1.93 17.32 -4.38
C ALA A 35 0.66 18.16 -4.17
N ARG A 36 -0.23 18.24 -5.15
CA ARG A 36 -1.53 18.89 -4.99
C ARG A 36 -2.40 18.16 -3.96
N MET A 37 -2.33 16.84 -3.92
CA MET A 37 -3.09 16.02 -2.97
C MET A 37 -2.75 16.35 -1.51
N GLU A 38 -1.52 16.79 -1.21
CA GLU A 38 -1.12 17.24 0.13
C GLU A 38 -2.02 18.39 0.63
N ARG A 39 -2.32 19.37 -0.23
CA ARG A 39 -3.16 20.53 0.13
C ARG A 39 -4.63 20.17 0.28
N GLU A 40 -5.11 19.17 -0.46
CA GLU A 40 -6.50 18.73 -0.41
C GLU A 40 -6.78 17.73 0.74
N MET A 41 -5.73 17.13 1.29
CA MET A 41 -5.85 16.07 2.31
C MET A 41 -6.63 16.53 3.57
N PRO A 42 -6.39 17.70 4.17
CA PRO A 42 -7.19 18.15 5.33
C PRO A 42 -8.67 18.28 5.01
N HIS A 43 -9.02 18.77 3.82
CA HIS A 43 -10.42 18.90 3.39
C HIS A 43 -11.09 17.51 3.25
N ALA A 44 -10.40 16.57 2.63
CA ALA A 44 -10.89 15.20 2.51
C ALA A 44 -11.02 14.52 3.89
N ALA A 45 -10.04 14.69 4.75
CA ALA A 45 -10.08 14.15 6.11
C ALA A 45 -11.26 14.70 6.92
N ALA A 46 -11.63 15.98 6.73
CA ALA A 46 -12.76 16.62 7.41
C ALA A 46 -14.14 16.04 7.01
N LEU A 47 -14.21 15.30 5.91
CA LEU A 47 -15.45 14.60 5.49
C LEU A 47 -15.63 13.25 6.20
N LEU A 48 -14.62 12.73 6.87
CA LEU A 48 -14.74 11.56 7.71
C LEU A 48 -15.56 11.85 8.96
N PRO A 49 -16.21 10.85 9.59
CA PRO A 49 -17.01 11.07 10.78
C PRO A 49 -16.23 11.77 11.90
N SER A 50 -16.81 12.85 12.44
CA SER A 50 -16.23 13.64 13.54
C SER A 50 -16.95 13.46 14.87
N ALA A 51 -18.08 12.73 14.90
CA ALA A 51 -18.89 12.51 16.11
C ALA A 51 -18.19 11.66 17.18
N ARG A 52 -17.14 10.95 16.79
CA ARG A 52 -16.25 10.17 17.68
C ARG A 52 -14.84 10.15 17.10
N ASP A 53 -13.87 9.94 17.94
CA ASP A 53 -12.48 9.76 17.50
C ASP A 53 -12.38 8.52 16.60
N LEU A 54 -11.60 8.63 15.54
CA LEU A 54 -11.22 7.50 14.71
C LEU A 54 -9.94 6.86 15.26
N ASP A 55 -9.88 5.55 15.33
CA ASP A 55 -8.69 4.83 15.82
C ASP A 55 -7.52 4.99 14.84
N VAL A 56 -7.79 4.86 13.55
CA VAL A 56 -6.78 4.97 12.49
C VAL A 56 -7.34 5.74 11.30
N VAL A 57 -6.53 6.60 10.72
CA VAL A 57 -6.81 7.25 9.42
C VAL A 57 -5.66 6.94 8.47
N ALA A 58 -6.00 6.38 7.30
CA ALA A 58 -5.03 5.98 6.29
C ALA A 58 -5.12 6.85 5.03
N TYR A 59 -3.98 7.27 4.50
CA TYR A 59 -3.87 7.85 3.17
C TYR A 59 -3.59 6.75 2.15
N ALA A 60 -4.53 6.46 1.27
CA ALA A 60 -4.51 5.27 0.42
C ALA A 60 -3.98 5.55 -1.01
N CYS A 61 -2.78 6.12 -1.12
CA CYS A 61 -2.10 6.32 -2.40
C CYS A 61 -0.60 6.10 -2.25
N THR A 62 -0.05 5.07 -2.90
CA THR A 62 1.38 4.72 -2.78
C THR A 62 2.29 5.78 -3.40
N SER A 63 2.03 6.19 -4.63
CA SER A 63 2.80 7.25 -5.30
C SER A 63 2.68 8.60 -4.58
N GLY A 64 1.47 8.92 -4.09
CA GLY A 64 1.26 10.12 -3.29
C GLY A 64 2.05 10.10 -1.98
N ALA A 65 2.03 8.99 -1.24
CA ALA A 65 2.83 8.83 -0.02
C ALA A 65 4.34 8.92 -0.29
N THR A 66 4.79 8.43 -1.46
CA THR A 66 6.18 8.56 -1.90
C THR A 66 6.61 10.02 -2.06
N ILE A 67 5.83 10.82 -2.78
CA ILE A 67 6.19 12.19 -3.14
C ILE A 67 5.93 13.18 -2.00
N ILE A 68 4.83 13.03 -1.28
CA ILE A 68 4.47 13.89 -0.14
C ILE A 68 5.36 13.57 1.06
N GLY A 69 5.59 12.30 1.30
CA GLY A 69 6.28 11.76 2.47
C GLY A 69 5.34 11.45 3.64
N PRO A 70 5.58 10.32 4.34
CA PRO A 70 4.70 9.84 5.42
C PRO A 70 4.49 10.85 6.55
N GLU A 71 5.50 11.62 6.93
CA GLU A 71 5.42 12.62 8.00
C GLU A 71 4.46 13.76 7.65
N LYS A 72 4.49 14.25 6.41
CA LYS A 72 3.57 15.30 5.94
C LYS A 72 2.14 14.76 5.80
N VAL A 73 1.99 13.53 5.34
CA VAL A 73 0.69 12.83 5.32
C VAL A 73 0.10 12.78 6.72
N ALA A 74 0.86 12.31 7.71
CA ALA A 74 0.44 12.27 9.10
C ALA A 74 0.08 13.67 9.63
N GLY A 75 0.94 14.67 9.38
CA GLY A 75 0.71 16.05 9.77
C GLY A 75 -0.60 16.63 9.21
N ALA A 76 -0.87 16.41 7.93
CA ALA A 76 -2.10 16.86 7.28
C ALA A 76 -3.36 16.22 7.89
N ILE A 77 -3.33 14.92 8.16
CA ILE A 77 -4.43 14.19 8.81
C ILE A 77 -4.64 14.69 10.24
N HIS A 78 -3.58 14.89 11.01
CA HIS A 78 -3.65 15.32 12.40
C HIS A 78 -4.19 16.74 12.59
N THR A 79 -4.22 17.58 11.55
CA THR A 79 -4.90 18.88 11.63
C THR A 79 -6.40 18.73 11.88
N VAL A 80 -6.99 17.59 11.52
CA VAL A 80 -8.43 17.30 11.63
C VAL A 80 -8.71 16.19 12.64
N HIS A 81 -7.91 15.13 12.62
CA HIS A 81 -8.04 13.96 13.51
C HIS A 81 -6.79 13.80 14.39
N PRO A 82 -6.57 14.68 15.37
CA PRO A 82 -5.31 14.76 16.13
C PRO A 82 -5.01 13.55 17.00
N LYS A 83 -6.01 12.69 17.27
CA LYS A 83 -5.85 11.49 18.10
C LYS A 83 -5.72 10.21 17.28
N ALA A 84 -6.05 10.25 15.99
CA ALA A 84 -5.99 9.07 15.15
C ALA A 84 -4.54 8.61 14.94
N LYS A 85 -4.29 7.32 15.02
CA LYS A 85 -3.05 6.75 14.48
C LYS A 85 -3.09 6.90 12.95
N THR A 86 -1.95 7.17 12.32
CA THR A 86 -1.91 7.40 10.88
C THR A 86 -1.06 6.36 10.18
N THR A 87 -1.42 6.03 8.94
CA THR A 87 -0.62 5.17 8.07
C THR A 87 -0.83 5.51 6.60
N ASP A 88 0.02 4.97 5.77
CA ASP A 88 0.01 5.03 4.31
C ASP A 88 0.62 3.73 3.76
N PRO A 89 0.53 3.45 2.44
CA PRO A 89 1.02 2.19 1.89
C PRO A 89 2.51 1.94 2.10
N LEU A 90 3.36 2.97 2.09
CA LEU A 90 4.81 2.78 2.29
C LEU A 90 5.14 2.50 3.75
N SER A 91 4.56 3.25 4.67
CA SER A 91 4.67 2.98 6.11
C SER A 91 4.20 1.56 6.45
N ALA A 92 3.11 1.12 5.83
CA ALA A 92 2.55 -0.21 6.02
C ALA A 92 3.48 -1.32 5.46
N VAL A 93 4.03 -1.13 4.27
CA VAL A 93 4.98 -2.07 3.66
C VAL A 93 6.26 -2.18 4.49
N ILE A 94 6.80 -1.05 4.97
CA ILE A 94 7.96 -1.04 5.85
C ILE A 94 7.66 -1.79 7.15
N ALA A 95 6.49 -1.59 7.74
CA ALA A 95 6.04 -2.33 8.92
C ALA A 95 5.92 -3.84 8.65
N ALA A 96 5.34 -4.24 7.51
CA ALA A 96 5.23 -5.63 7.10
C ALA A 96 6.62 -6.27 6.86
N CYS A 97 7.54 -5.55 6.23
CA CYS A 97 8.93 -6.02 6.05
C CYS A 97 9.63 -6.25 7.40
N ARG A 98 9.45 -5.33 8.35
CA ARG A 98 9.98 -5.48 9.71
C ARG A 98 9.36 -6.66 10.44
N HIS A 99 8.05 -6.87 10.31
CA HIS A 99 7.34 -8.01 10.90
C HIS A 99 7.91 -9.34 10.41
N PHE A 100 8.24 -9.46 9.14
CA PHE A 100 8.87 -10.66 8.56
C PHE A 100 10.40 -10.71 8.71
N GLY A 101 11.06 -9.63 9.11
CA GLY A 101 12.54 -9.53 9.12
C GLY A 101 13.15 -9.51 7.72
N ILE A 102 12.39 -9.02 6.72
CA ILE A 102 12.81 -8.85 5.33
C ILE A 102 13.85 -7.74 5.24
N ARG A 103 14.90 -7.96 4.44
CA ARG A 103 15.93 -6.97 4.12
C ARG A 103 16.08 -6.74 2.64
N ASN A 104 15.98 -7.78 1.82
CA ASN A 104 16.19 -7.74 0.38
C ASN A 104 14.82 -7.82 -0.32
N LEU A 105 14.35 -6.70 -0.82
CA LEU A 105 13.01 -6.59 -1.41
C LEU A 105 13.10 -6.63 -2.94
N GLY A 106 12.27 -7.47 -3.56
CA GLY A 106 11.93 -7.34 -4.96
C GLY A 106 10.76 -6.37 -5.09
N VAL A 107 10.81 -5.46 -6.06
CA VAL A 107 9.74 -4.47 -6.26
C VAL A 107 9.15 -4.60 -7.66
N VAL A 108 7.82 -4.70 -7.72
CA VAL A 108 7.02 -4.58 -8.95
C VAL A 108 6.18 -3.31 -8.84
N SER A 109 6.29 -2.43 -9.82
CA SER A 109 5.59 -1.14 -9.82
C SER A 109 4.91 -0.88 -11.17
N PRO A 110 3.76 -0.22 -11.22
CA PRO A 110 3.18 0.24 -12.48
C PRO A 110 3.81 1.55 -12.99
N TYR A 111 4.48 2.32 -12.13
CA TYR A 111 4.84 3.71 -12.38
C TYR A 111 6.06 3.89 -13.28
N VAL A 112 6.19 5.12 -13.80
CA VAL A 112 7.39 5.59 -14.53
C VAL A 112 8.61 5.69 -13.61
N ALA A 113 9.81 5.68 -14.21
CA ALA A 113 11.08 5.62 -13.50
C ALA A 113 11.26 6.68 -12.40
N GLU A 114 10.79 7.91 -12.62
CA GLU A 114 10.92 9.01 -11.65
C GLU A 114 10.22 8.72 -10.32
N VAL A 115 8.97 8.22 -10.38
CA VAL A 115 8.19 7.84 -9.19
C VAL A 115 8.79 6.61 -8.52
N CYS A 116 9.27 5.65 -9.32
CA CYS A 116 9.90 4.43 -8.82
C CYS A 116 11.20 4.72 -8.08
N THR A 117 12.04 5.62 -8.60
CA THR A 117 13.30 6.01 -7.93
C THR A 117 13.03 6.60 -6.56
N ALA A 118 12.11 7.58 -6.47
CA ALA A 118 11.77 8.19 -5.19
C ALA A 118 11.20 7.18 -4.18
N MET A 119 10.41 6.20 -4.64
CA MET A 119 9.88 5.12 -3.79
C MET A 119 10.99 4.19 -3.30
N ASN A 120 11.88 3.77 -4.18
CA ASN A 120 13.00 2.90 -3.82
C ASN A 120 13.93 3.60 -2.81
N ASP A 121 14.27 4.87 -3.05
CA ASP A 121 15.10 5.67 -2.13
C ASP A 121 14.47 5.72 -0.73
N LEU A 122 13.14 5.90 -0.63
CA LEU A 122 12.45 5.93 0.65
C LEU A 122 12.48 4.55 1.35
N LEU A 123 12.31 3.46 0.61
CA LEU A 123 12.42 2.09 1.15
C LEU A 123 13.85 1.81 1.64
N GLU A 124 14.87 2.22 0.88
CA GLU A 124 16.29 2.06 1.24
C GLU A 124 16.67 2.88 2.47
N GLN A 125 16.19 4.12 2.59
CA GLN A 125 16.36 4.96 3.78
C GLN A 125 15.77 4.31 5.05
N ASN A 126 14.79 3.40 4.89
CA ASN A 126 14.20 2.63 5.97
C ASN A 126 14.85 1.26 6.21
N GLY A 127 16.04 1.02 5.63
CA GLY A 127 16.88 -0.16 5.89
C GLY A 127 16.56 -1.37 5.03
N LEU A 128 15.83 -1.20 3.93
CA LEU A 128 15.59 -2.23 2.92
C LEU A 128 16.64 -2.11 1.80
N THR A 129 16.92 -3.21 1.13
CA THR A 129 17.73 -3.24 -0.10
C THR A 129 16.84 -3.65 -1.25
N ILE A 130 16.83 -2.90 -2.34
CA ILE A 130 16.08 -3.27 -3.55
C ILE A 130 16.93 -4.24 -4.37
N ALA A 131 16.73 -5.53 -4.14
CA ALA A 131 17.50 -6.60 -4.76
C ALA A 131 17.08 -6.92 -6.21
N ALA A 132 15.84 -6.62 -6.57
CA ALA A 132 15.32 -6.76 -7.92
C ALA A 132 14.18 -5.73 -8.13
N PHE A 133 14.06 -5.24 -9.36
CA PHE A 133 13.04 -4.23 -9.69
C PHE A 133 12.46 -4.49 -11.08
N GLY A 134 11.14 -4.26 -11.22
CA GLY A 134 10.45 -4.27 -12.49
C GLY A 134 9.30 -3.26 -12.50
N SER A 135 9.06 -2.62 -13.64
CA SER A 135 7.97 -1.65 -13.81
C SER A 135 7.22 -1.89 -15.11
N PHE A 136 5.92 -1.55 -15.08
CA PHE A 136 5.09 -1.47 -16.29
C PHE A 136 5.21 -0.12 -17.01
N GLU A 137 5.93 0.86 -16.42
CA GLU A 137 6.25 2.19 -16.97
C GLU A 137 5.01 2.99 -17.42
N GLN A 138 3.95 2.99 -16.62
CA GLN A 138 2.70 3.69 -16.92
C GLN A 138 2.59 5.00 -16.12
N SER A 139 2.15 6.07 -16.79
CA SER A 139 1.86 7.38 -16.18
C SER A 139 0.38 7.66 -16.01
N GLU A 140 -0.49 6.96 -16.77
CA GLU A 140 -1.93 7.18 -16.76
C GLU A 140 -2.63 6.24 -15.77
N GLU A 141 -3.33 6.79 -14.80
CA GLU A 141 -4.11 6.01 -13.81
C GLU A 141 -5.10 5.04 -14.44
N ALA A 142 -5.77 5.45 -15.55
CA ALA A 142 -6.70 4.61 -16.26
C ALA A 142 -6.04 3.39 -16.95
N VAL A 143 -4.75 3.49 -17.30
CA VAL A 143 -3.97 2.38 -17.85
C VAL A 143 -3.51 1.47 -16.72
N VAL A 144 -3.01 2.03 -15.62
CA VAL A 144 -2.64 1.29 -14.41
C VAL A 144 -3.81 0.41 -13.94
N ALA A 145 -5.01 0.95 -13.86
CA ALA A 145 -6.21 0.21 -13.44
C ALA A 145 -6.59 -0.97 -14.37
N ARG A 146 -6.06 -1.00 -15.59
CA ARG A 146 -6.30 -2.07 -16.59
C ARG A 146 -5.21 -3.13 -16.60
N ILE A 147 -4.12 -2.96 -15.85
CA ILE A 147 -3.14 -4.02 -15.65
C ILE A 147 -3.88 -5.22 -15.07
N THR A 148 -3.84 -6.34 -15.78
CA THR A 148 -4.60 -7.52 -15.37
C THR A 148 -3.97 -8.16 -14.13
N PRO A 149 -4.76 -8.82 -13.26
CA PRO A 149 -4.22 -9.62 -12.16
C PRO A 149 -3.18 -10.62 -12.64
N GLN A 150 -3.40 -11.25 -13.80
CA GLN A 150 -2.42 -12.19 -14.37
C GLN A 150 -1.09 -11.51 -14.71
N SER A 151 -1.11 -10.32 -15.31
CA SER A 151 0.13 -9.58 -15.62
C SER A 151 0.88 -9.20 -14.33
N ALA A 152 0.15 -8.78 -13.29
CA ALA A 152 0.74 -8.50 -11.98
C ALA A 152 1.34 -9.76 -11.34
N HIS A 153 0.62 -10.90 -11.37
CA HIS A 153 1.09 -12.20 -10.89
C HIS A 153 2.39 -12.61 -11.59
N ASP A 154 2.43 -12.54 -12.92
CA ASP A 154 3.59 -12.95 -13.70
C ASP A 154 4.82 -12.09 -13.40
N ALA A 155 4.63 -10.77 -13.24
CA ALA A 155 5.68 -9.85 -12.85
C ALA A 155 6.20 -10.14 -11.42
N ILE A 156 5.30 -10.39 -10.46
CA ILE A 156 5.65 -10.80 -9.09
C ILE A 156 6.47 -12.09 -9.11
N CYS A 157 6.02 -13.10 -9.86
CA CYS A 157 6.72 -14.36 -9.96
C CYS A 157 8.09 -14.22 -10.65
N ALA A 158 8.20 -13.38 -11.67
CA ALA A 158 9.49 -13.16 -12.35
C ALA A 158 10.52 -12.54 -11.40
N ILE A 159 10.14 -11.53 -10.62
CA ILE A 159 10.99 -10.88 -9.61
C ILE A 159 11.29 -11.82 -8.44
N GLY A 160 10.27 -12.53 -7.94
CA GLY A 160 10.39 -13.38 -6.75
C GLY A 160 11.25 -14.64 -6.92
N ARG A 161 11.47 -15.10 -8.17
CA ARG A 161 12.40 -16.21 -8.47
C ARG A 161 13.88 -15.86 -8.29
N ASN A 162 14.21 -14.59 -8.14
CA ASN A 162 15.59 -14.18 -7.83
C ASN A 162 15.94 -14.61 -6.41
N ASP A 163 16.99 -15.41 -6.24
CA ASP A 163 17.42 -15.95 -4.94
C ASP A 163 17.86 -14.85 -3.95
N ALA A 164 18.29 -13.68 -4.45
CA ALA A 164 18.65 -12.54 -3.61
C ALA A 164 17.46 -11.83 -2.98
N VAL A 165 16.21 -12.13 -3.38
CA VAL A 165 14.99 -11.49 -2.91
C VAL A 165 14.38 -12.28 -1.74
N ASP A 166 14.11 -11.63 -0.62
CA ASP A 166 13.45 -12.23 0.55
C ASP A 166 11.91 -12.20 0.41
N ALA A 167 11.36 -11.17 -0.24
CA ALA A 167 9.93 -10.97 -0.48
C ALA A 167 9.72 -10.06 -1.69
N VAL A 168 8.51 -10.06 -2.26
CA VAL A 168 8.14 -9.16 -3.36
C VAL A 168 7.11 -8.15 -2.88
N PHE A 169 7.37 -6.87 -3.14
CA PHE A 169 6.41 -5.78 -2.98
C PHE A 169 5.77 -5.42 -4.32
N ALA A 170 4.46 -5.59 -4.43
CA ALA A 170 3.66 -5.10 -5.56
C ALA A 170 3.05 -3.74 -5.20
N SER A 171 3.61 -2.68 -5.78
CA SER A 171 3.32 -1.29 -5.46
C SER A 171 2.15 -0.77 -6.28
N CYS A 172 1.20 -0.18 -5.69
CA CYS A 172 0.05 0.61 -6.15
C CYS A 172 -1.27 0.14 -5.58
N THR A 173 -2.04 1.08 -5.03
CA THR A 173 -3.38 0.80 -4.49
C THR A 173 -4.44 0.59 -5.58
N ASN A 174 -4.10 0.84 -6.85
CA ASN A 174 -4.99 0.65 -8.00
C ASN A 174 -4.74 -0.68 -8.76
N LEU A 175 -3.71 -1.45 -8.39
CA LEU A 175 -3.52 -2.81 -8.88
C LEU A 175 -4.47 -3.77 -8.15
N ARG A 176 -5.13 -4.65 -8.90
CA ARG A 176 -5.97 -5.73 -8.37
C ARG A 176 -5.09 -6.90 -7.98
N THR A 177 -4.87 -7.06 -6.68
CA THR A 177 -3.85 -7.98 -6.19
C THR A 177 -4.34 -9.03 -5.21
N PHE A 178 -5.44 -8.81 -4.48
CA PHE A 178 -5.88 -9.74 -3.43
C PHE A 178 -6.09 -11.18 -3.94
N GLU A 179 -6.67 -11.34 -5.12
CA GLU A 179 -6.96 -12.64 -5.71
C GLU A 179 -5.72 -13.44 -6.17
N ILE A 180 -4.56 -12.76 -6.30
CA ILE A 180 -3.33 -13.39 -6.81
C ILE A 180 -2.25 -13.60 -5.75
N ILE A 181 -2.38 -13.02 -4.57
CA ILE A 181 -1.34 -13.09 -3.52
C ILE A 181 -1.02 -14.54 -3.18
N ASP A 182 -2.02 -15.34 -2.84
CA ASP A 182 -1.82 -16.73 -2.42
C ASP A 182 -1.17 -17.60 -3.49
N SER A 183 -1.58 -17.44 -4.74
CA SER A 183 -1.01 -18.18 -5.87
C SER A 183 0.42 -17.75 -6.17
N ALA A 184 0.72 -16.46 -6.06
CA ALA A 184 2.06 -15.94 -6.27
C ALA A 184 3.01 -16.40 -5.14
N GLU A 185 2.59 -16.33 -3.87
CA GLU A 185 3.36 -16.87 -2.74
C GLU A 185 3.64 -18.36 -2.88
N ALA A 186 2.64 -19.14 -3.30
CA ALA A 186 2.82 -20.57 -3.57
C ALA A 186 3.82 -20.84 -4.72
N ALA A 187 3.83 -19.99 -5.75
CA ALA A 187 4.71 -20.14 -6.91
C ALA A 187 6.18 -19.78 -6.63
N ILE A 188 6.43 -18.84 -5.71
CA ILE A 188 7.79 -18.36 -5.42
C ILE A 188 8.34 -18.80 -4.05
N GLY A 189 7.48 -19.32 -3.16
CA GLY A 189 7.87 -19.76 -1.82
C GLY A 189 8.30 -18.61 -0.88
N LYS A 190 7.88 -17.38 -1.16
CA LYS A 190 8.26 -16.17 -0.43
C LYS A 190 7.05 -15.26 -0.20
N PRO A 191 7.06 -14.39 0.85
CA PRO A 191 5.99 -13.43 1.05
C PRO A 191 5.79 -12.50 -0.15
N VAL A 192 4.53 -12.25 -0.49
CA VAL A 192 4.10 -11.21 -1.41
C VAL A 192 3.37 -10.15 -0.62
N ILE A 193 3.91 -8.95 -0.60
CA ILE A 193 3.33 -7.79 0.09
C ILE A 193 2.77 -6.86 -0.98
N THR A 194 1.50 -6.48 -0.89
CA THR A 194 0.91 -5.51 -1.81
C THR A 194 0.51 -4.24 -1.07
N SER A 195 0.40 -3.12 -1.79
CA SER A 195 0.03 -1.84 -1.17
C SER A 195 -1.27 -1.93 -0.37
N ASN A 196 -2.31 -2.55 -0.95
CA ASN A 196 -3.62 -2.67 -0.30
C ASN A 196 -3.59 -3.65 0.86
N GLN A 197 -2.96 -4.83 0.68
CA GLN A 197 -2.85 -5.83 1.73
C GLN A 197 -2.09 -5.28 2.94
N ALA A 198 -0.92 -4.66 2.72
CA ALA A 198 -0.12 -4.09 3.79
C ALA A 198 -0.86 -2.95 4.50
N LEU A 199 -1.54 -2.08 3.75
CA LEU A 199 -2.31 -0.98 4.32
C LEU A 199 -3.44 -1.51 5.22
N ALA A 200 -4.23 -2.47 4.75
CA ALA A 200 -5.28 -3.09 5.54
C ALA A 200 -4.74 -3.76 6.81
N TRP A 201 -3.69 -4.57 6.69
CA TRP A 201 -3.03 -5.22 7.81
C TRP A 201 -2.51 -4.22 8.83
N HIS A 202 -1.87 -3.15 8.39
CA HIS A 202 -1.31 -2.15 9.28
C HIS A 202 -2.39 -1.29 9.96
N MET A 203 -3.48 -0.96 9.25
CA MET A 203 -4.64 -0.30 9.87
C MET A 203 -5.22 -1.14 11.01
N LEU A 204 -5.45 -2.43 10.79
CA LEU A 204 -5.96 -3.35 11.82
C LEU A 204 -4.99 -3.47 12.98
N THR A 205 -3.69 -3.62 12.70
CA THR A 205 -2.64 -3.69 13.72
C THR A 205 -2.60 -2.42 14.57
N LEU A 206 -2.68 -1.25 13.94
CA LEU A 206 -2.72 0.04 14.66
C LEU A 206 -4.00 0.22 15.48
N ALA A 207 -5.11 -0.38 15.06
CA ALA A 207 -6.37 -0.39 15.80
C ALA A 207 -6.42 -1.48 16.88
N ASP A 208 -5.32 -2.20 17.13
CA ASP A 208 -5.23 -3.31 18.08
C ASP A 208 -6.23 -4.45 17.78
N VAL A 209 -6.53 -4.67 16.49
CA VAL A 209 -7.38 -5.75 15.99
C VAL A 209 -6.51 -6.93 15.56
N ALA A 210 -6.89 -8.14 15.98
CA ALA A 210 -6.25 -9.37 15.53
C ALA A 210 -6.39 -9.51 14.01
N THR A 211 -5.27 -9.78 13.33
CA THR A 211 -5.22 -9.81 11.86
C THR A 211 -5.25 -11.21 11.27
N GLU A 212 -5.09 -12.25 12.10
CA GLU A 212 -4.93 -13.62 11.65
C GLU A 212 -6.16 -14.11 10.86
N ASN A 213 -5.91 -14.58 9.65
CA ASN A 213 -6.90 -15.14 8.72
C ASN A 213 -7.99 -14.15 8.24
N LEU A 214 -7.82 -12.85 8.44
CA LEU A 214 -8.76 -11.85 7.91
C LEU A 214 -8.55 -11.53 6.42
N GLY A 215 -7.34 -11.72 5.89
CA GLY A 215 -6.99 -11.37 4.52
C GLY A 215 -6.09 -12.40 3.84
N PRO A 216 -5.74 -12.17 2.56
CA PRO A 216 -4.91 -13.08 1.79
C PRO A 216 -3.43 -13.01 2.18
N GLY A 217 -2.69 -14.06 1.87
CA GLY A 217 -1.24 -14.12 1.93
C GLY A 217 -0.67 -14.38 3.33
N MET A 218 0.63 -14.60 3.36
CA MET A 218 1.38 -14.89 4.59
C MET A 218 1.28 -13.76 5.61
N LEU A 219 1.05 -12.51 5.18
CA LEU A 219 0.93 -11.37 6.07
C LEU A 219 -0.27 -11.49 7.04
N PHE A 220 -1.36 -12.10 6.58
CA PHE A 220 -2.55 -12.36 7.41
C PHE A 220 -2.58 -13.76 8.01
N ARG A 221 -1.77 -14.71 7.53
CA ARG A 221 -1.71 -16.08 8.08
C ARG A 221 -0.62 -16.28 9.12
N GLY A 222 0.27 -15.33 9.29
CA GLY A 222 1.50 -15.51 10.07
C GLY A 222 2.57 -16.28 9.27
N ARG A 223 3.76 -16.39 9.84
CA ARG A 223 4.83 -17.22 9.25
C ARG A 223 4.44 -18.70 9.35
N PRO A 224 4.73 -19.50 8.29
CA PRO A 224 4.59 -20.95 8.37
C PRO A 224 5.56 -21.56 9.39
#